data_731ebf17b3cd78d777ade31ae5cfe84c
#
_entry.id   731ebf17b3cd78d777ade31ae5cfe84c
#
_cell.length_a   1.000
_cell.length_b   1.000
_cell.length_c   1.000
_cell.angle_alpha   90.00
_cell.angle_beta   90.00
_cell.angle_gamma   90.00
#
_symmetry.space_group_name_H-M   'P 1'
#
loop_
_entity.id
_entity.type
_entity.pdbx_description
1 polymer ?
#
loop_
_entity_poly.entity_id
_entity_poly.type
_entity_poly.pdbx_seq_one_letter_code
_entity_poly.pdbx_strand_id
1 'polypeptide(L)'
;MAPRFYVDCDFQPDSTLVLPEKPAHHASRVLRMREGDSAVLFDGRGNEAQCILHFFSDRTEATILSVAPSHTESPLKTVLIQALVSQEKLDWILEKATELGVSKLVIVPAERSVTKLDAKRLEKRLSQWKNTVQSACEQCAR
;
A
#
# COMPACT_ATOMS: atom_id res chain seq x y z
N MET A 1 -13.75 3.62 -10.56
CA MET A 1 -13.34 3.53 -9.13
C MET A 1 -12.28 4.59 -8.92
N ALA A 2 -12.35 5.41 -7.86
CA ALA A 2 -11.34 6.42 -7.58
C ALA A 2 -10.00 5.75 -7.23
N PRO A 3 -8.86 6.29 -7.70
CA PRO A 3 -7.55 5.79 -7.32
C PRO A 3 -7.34 5.82 -5.81
N ARG A 4 -6.57 4.86 -5.29
CA ARG A 4 -6.31 4.70 -3.85
C ARG A 4 -4.82 4.85 -3.58
N PHE A 5 -4.47 5.55 -2.49
CA PHE A 5 -3.08 5.78 -2.10
C PHE A 5 -2.90 5.55 -0.61
N TYR A 6 -1.85 4.82 -0.27
CA TYR A 6 -1.42 4.66 1.11
C TYR A 6 -0.70 5.91 1.62
N VAL A 7 -1.17 6.44 2.75
CA VAL A 7 -0.54 7.57 3.44
C VAL A 7 -0.58 7.33 4.95
N ASP A 8 0.60 7.16 5.55
CA ASP A 8 0.73 6.91 6.99
C ASP A 8 0.54 8.20 7.81
N CYS A 9 -0.71 8.63 7.93
CA CYS A 9 -1.09 9.75 8.80
C CYS A 9 -2.53 9.57 9.31
N ASP A 10 -2.90 10.36 10.31
CA ASP A 10 -4.28 10.46 10.74
C ASP A 10 -5.04 11.44 9.86
N PHE A 11 -6.22 11.03 9.39
CA PHE A 11 -7.06 11.87 8.55
C PHE A 11 -8.07 12.64 9.40
N GLN A 12 -8.27 13.91 9.06
CA GLN A 12 -9.30 14.75 9.66
C GLN A 12 -10.17 15.35 8.55
N PRO A 13 -11.51 15.33 8.67
CA PRO A 13 -12.39 15.99 7.72
C PRO A 13 -12.05 17.48 7.61
N ASP A 14 -12.28 18.05 6.45
CA ASP A 14 -12.06 19.48 6.12
C ASP A 14 -10.60 19.95 6.31
N SER A 15 -9.65 19.01 6.37
CA SER A 15 -8.22 19.33 6.42
C SER A 15 -7.56 19.15 5.06
N THR A 16 -6.39 19.77 4.91
CA THR A 16 -5.52 19.58 3.74
C THR A 16 -4.19 19.01 4.19
N LEU A 17 -3.71 18.00 3.49
CA LEU A 17 -2.39 17.41 3.73
C LEU A 17 -1.55 17.41 2.46
N VAL A 18 -0.23 17.53 2.62
CA VAL A 18 0.73 17.35 1.53
C VAL A 18 0.98 15.86 1.36
N LEU A 19 0.76 15.34 0.15
CA LEU A 19 1.04 13.94 -0.15
C LEU A 19 2.55 13.66 -0.08
N PRO A 20 2.97 12.53 0.53
CA PRO A 20 4.33 12.05 0.42
C PRO A 20 4.76 11.88 -1.04
N GLU A 21 6.06 11.93 -1.30
CA GLU A 21 6.62 11.88 -2.66
C GLU A 21 6.11 10.70 -3.49
N LYS A 22 6.04 9.51 -2.92
CA LYS A 22 5.65 8.28 -3.64
C LYS A 22 4.20 8.33 -4.13
N PRO A 23 3.17 8.57 -3.30
CA PRO A 23 1.79 8.72 -3.78
C PRO A 23 1.61 9.95 -4.68
N ALA A 24 2.29 11.07 -4.42
CA ALA A 24 2.25 12.25 -5.29
C ALA A 24 2.78 11.95 -6.70
N HIS A 25 3.92 11.27 -6.80
CA HIS A 25 4.48 10.81 -8.08
C HIS A 25 3.55 9.82 -8.79
N HIS A 26 2.97 8.86 -8.05
CA HIS A 26 2.03 7.89 -8.62
C HIS A 26 0.80 8.57 -9.20
N ALA A 27 0.19 9.50 -8.46
CA ALA A 27 -0.97 10.26 -8.92
C ALA A 27 -0.66 11.09 -10.17
N SER A 28 0.42 11.89 -10.14
CA SER A 28 0.73 12.84 -11.20
C SER A 28 1.35 12.21 -12.44
N ARG A 29 2.31 11.29 -12.29
CA ARG A 29 3.12 10.76 -13.40
C ARG A 29 2.61 9.43 -13.94
N VAL A 30 2.16 8.53 -13.07
CA VAL A 30 1.71 7.19 -13.47
C VAL A 30 0.25 7.26 -13.90
N LEU A 31 -0.64 7.74 -13.03
CA LEU A 31 -2.08 7.82 -13.29
C LEU A 31 -2.47 9.09 -14.06
N ARG A 32 -1.57 10.08 -14.15
CA ARG A 32 -1.78 11.35 -14.87
C ARG A 32 -3.07 12.07 -14.44
N MET A 33 -3.32 12.03 -13.14
CA MET A 33 -4.45 12.72 -12.53
C MET A 33 -4.32 14.24 -12.70
N ARG A 34 -5.44 14.93 -12.67
CA ARG A 34 -5.56 16.36 -12.91
C ARG A 34 -6.04 17.10 -11.68
N GLU A 35 -5.87 18.40 -11.70
CA GLU A 35 -6.44 19.31 -10.69
C GLU A 35 -7.93 19.04 -10.49
N GLY A 36 -8.33 18.85 -9.24
CA GLY A 36 -9.71 18.56 -8.85
C GLY A 36 -10.13 17.09 -8.95
N ASP A 37 -9.26 16.17 -9.37
CA ASP A 37 -9.59 14.76 -9.42
C ASP A 37 -9.76 14.18 -8.00
N SER A 38 -10.73 13.28 -7.86
CA SER A 38 -11.01 12.59 -6.59
C SER A 38 -10.12 11.37 -6.39
N ALA A 39 -9.71 11.14 -5.16
CA ALA A 39 -8.96 9.97 -4.73
C ALA A 39 -9.42 9.48 -3.36
N VAL A 40 -8.98 8.28 -3.00
CA VAL A 40 -9.14 7.72 -1.65
C VAL A 40 -7.76 7.57 -1.04
N LEU A 41 -7.56 8.13 0.15
CA LEU A 41 -6.39 7.85 0.97
C LEU A 41 -6.74 6.79 2.01
N PHE A 42 -5.78 5.93 2.38
CA PHE A 42 -5.96 4.97 3.46
C PHE A 42 -4.69 4.88 4.32
N ASP A 43 -4.88 4.65 5.62
CA ASP A 43 -3.80 4.72 6.61
C ASP A 43 -3.18 3.35 6.96
N GLY A 44 -3.72 2.26 6.42
CA GLY A 44 -3.32 0.89 6.77
C GLY A 44 -3.73 0.46 8.20
N ARG A 45 -4.49 1.30 8.91
CA ARG A 45 -5.01 1.04 10.26
C ARG A 45 -6.53 0.87 10.28
N GLY A 46 -7.14 0.87 9.09
CA GLY A 46 -8.57 0.66 8.89
C GLY A 46 -9.37 1.94 8.68
N ASN A 47 -8.75 3.07 8.41
CA ASN A 47 -9.44 4.31 8.06
C ASN A 47 -9.20 4.68 6.60
N GLU A 48 -10.22 5.23 5.96
CA GLU A 48 -10.20 5.76 4.60
C GLU A 48 -10.69 7.20 4.59
N ALA A 49 -10.08 8.01 3.73
CA ALA A 49 -10.45 9.38 3.51
C ALA A 49 -10.76 9.63 2.03
N GLN A 50 -11.94 10.17 1.73
CA GLN A 50 -12.26 10.69 0.41
C GLN A 50 -11.61 12.06 0.28
N CYS A 51 -10.91 12.34 -0.81
CA CYS A 51 -10.23 13.60 -1.01
C CYS A 51 -10.27 14.09 -2.45
N ILE A 52 -9.96 15.38 -2.61
CA ILE A 52 -9.68 16.04 -3.89
C ILE A 52 -8.20 16.37 -3.94
N LEU A 53 -7.57 16.08 -5.08
CA LEU A 53 -6.16 16.34 -5.29
C LEU A 53 -5.93 17.71 -5.94
N HIS A 54 -4.90 18.40 -5.47
CA HIS A 54 -4.41 19.68 -5.97
C HIS A 54 -2.94 19.56 -6.35
N PHE A 55 -2.61 19.93 -7.58
CA PHE A 55 -1.26 19.77 -8.12
C PHE A 55 -0.55 21.13 -8.24
N PHE A 56 0.49 21.33 -7.46
CA PHE A 56 1.38 22.50 -7.52
C PHE A 56 2.71 22.12 -8.19
N SER A 57 3.51 23.10 -8.51
CA SER A 57 4.82 22.88 -9.16
C SER A 57 5.83 22.11 -8.30
N ASP A 58 5.72 22.26 -6.98
CA ASP A 58 6.63 21.70 -5.97
C ASP A 58 6.01 20.62 -5.08
N ARG A 59 4.69 20.47 -5.08
CA ARG A 59 3.99 19.51 -4.23
C ARG A 59 2.62 19.10 -4.78
N THR A 60 2.08 18.02 -4.24
CA THR A 60 0.68 17.63 -4.43
C THR A 60 -0.02 17.64 -3.08
N GLU A 61 -1.18 18.25 -3.00
CA GLU A 61 -2.00 18.32 -1.79
C GLU A 61 -3.29 17.52 -1.96
N ALA A 62 -3.84 17.06 -0.85
CA ALA A 62 -5.13 16.40 -0.79
C ALA A 62 -6.03 17.12 0.22
N THR A 63 -7.17 17.63 -0.23
CA THR A 63 -8.21 18.18 0.66
C THR A 63 -9.16 17.03 1.04
N ILE A 64 -9.21 16.72 2.33
CA ILE A 64 -10.01 15.63 2.89
C ILE A 64 -11.48 16.09 2.97
N LEU A 65 -12.37 15.36 2.30
CA LEU A 65 -13.81 15.63 2.30
C LEU A 65 -14.54 14.88 3.42
N SER A 66 -14.15 13.63 3.63
CA SER A 66 -14.76 12.77 4.65
C SER A 66 -13.80 11.67 5.07
N VAL A 67 -13.97 11.17 6.29
CA VAL A 67 -13.22 10.04 6.83
C VAL A 67 -14.21 8.97 7.29
N ALA A 68 -13.94 7.72 6.97
CA ALA A 68 -14.77 6.58 7.37
C ALA A 68 -13.88 5.36 7.67
N PRO A 69 -14.36 4.44 8.52
CA PRO A 69 -13.69 3.14 8.68
C PRO A 69 -13.80 2.35 7.38
N SER A 70 -12.70 1.67 7.02
CA SER A 70 -12.71 0.69 5.92
C SER A 70 -13.42 -0.59 6.35
N HIS A 71 -14.26 -1.13 5.48
CA HIS A 71 -15.02 -2.36 5.74
C HIS A 71 -14.61 -3.51 4.82
N THR A 72 -13.45 -3.41 4.16
CA THR A 72 -12.99 -4.40 3.18
C THR A 72 -12.24 -5.58 3.81
N GLU A 73 -11.87 -5.47 5.08
CA GLU A 73 -11.13 -6.52 5.79
C GLU A 73 -12.00 -7.74 6.11
N SER A 74 -11.46 -8.94 5.85
CA SER A 74 -12.06 -10.19 6.29
C SER A 74 -12.10 -10.29 7.81
N PRO A 75 -13.20 -10.74 8.43
CA PRO A 75 -13.24 -11.02 9.86
C PRO A 75 -12.31 -12.20 10.25
N LEU A 76 -11.94 -13.04 9.29
CA LEU A 76 -11.07 -14.19 9.52
C LEU A 76 -9.60 -13.73 9.59
N LYS A 77 -8.95 -13.99 10.72
CA LYS A 77 -7.51 -13.72 10.91
C LYS A 77 -6.69 -14.90 10.39
N THR A 78 -6.05 -14.71 9.25
CA THR A 78 -5.20 -15.73 8.62
C THR A 78 -3.72 -15.34 8.67
N VAL A 79 -2.86 -16.31 8.91
CA VAL A 79 -1.39 -16.16 8.87
C VAL A 79 -0.83 -17.09 7.82
N LEU A 80 -0.15 -16.55 6.81
CA LEU A 80 0.58 -17.35 5.83
C LEU A 80 2.06 -17.42 6.24
N ILE A 81 2.54 -18.64 6.51
CA ILE A 81 3.96 -18.92 6.70
C ILE A 81 4.50 -19.47 5.38
N GLN A 82 5.31 -18.65 4.71
CA GLN A 82 5.82 -18.93 3.37
C GLN A 82 7.32 -19.15 3.38
N ALA A 83 7.78 -20.26 2.81
CA ALA A 83 9.21 -20.48 2.59
C ALA A 83 9.79 -19.47 1.60
N LEU A 84 11.03 -19.05 1.83
CA LEU A 84 11.75 -18.17 0.92
C LEU A 84 11.98 -18.87 -0.42
N VAL A 85 11.38 -18.36 -1.46
CA VAL A 85 11.49 -18.82 -2.85
C VAL A 85 12.15 -17.75 -3.73
N SER A 86 12.23 -17.97 -5.07
CA SER A 86 12.71 -16.95 -6.00
C SER A 86 11.89 -15.67 -5.87
N GLN A 87 12.51 -14.53 -6.19
CA GLN A 87 11.88 -13.21 -6.02
C GLN A 87 10.55 -13.11 -6.75
N GLU A 88 10.52 -13.47 -8.02
CA GLU A 88 9.33 -13.39 -8.86
C GLU A 88 8.15 -14.18 -8.28
N LYS A 89 8.41 -15.40 -7.80
CA LYS A 89 7.38 -16.23 -7.16
C LYS A 89 6.91 -15.61 -5.84
N LEU A 90 7.84 -15.07 -5.05
CA LEU A 90 7.49 -14.48 -3.77
C LEU A 90 6.69 -13.20 -3.96
N ASP A 91 7.04 -12.34 -4.91
CA ASP A 91 6.29 -11.13 -5.24
C ASP A 91 4.84 -11.47 -5.63
N TRP A 92 4.66 -12.49 -6.47
CA TRP A 92 3.32 -12.98 -6.81
C TRP A 92 2.55 -13.54 -5.61
N ILE A 93 3.20 -14.32 -4.73
CA ILE A 93 2.58 -14.86 -3.50
C ILE A 93 2.15 -13.71 -2.58
N LEU A 94 2.99 -12.70 -2.37
CA LEU A 94 2.69 -11.55 -1.54
C LEU A 94 1.50 -10.76 -2.08
N GLU A 95 1.46 -10.53 -3.38
CA GLU A 95 0.35 -9.86 -4.06
C GLU A 95 -0.96 -10.62 -3.85
N LYS A 96 -0.99 -11.92 -4.22
CA LYS A 96 -2.22 -12.73 -4.13
C LYS A 96 -2.66 -12.99 -2.68
N ALA A 97 -1.74 -13.21 -1.76
CA ALA A 97 -2.08 -13.35 -0.34
C ALA A 97 -2.70 -12.06 0.22
N THR A 98 -2.21 -10.90 -0.19
CA THR A 98 -2.77 -9.61 0.19
C THR A 98 -4.17 -9.43 -0.38
N GLU A 99 -4.37 -9.66 -1.67
CA GLU A 99 -5.68 -9.61 -2.33
C GLU A 99 -6.72 -10.55 -1.68
N LEU A 100 -6.29 -11.71 -1.22
CA LEU A 100 -7.15 -12.72 -0.57
C LEU A 100 -7.39 -12.45 0.93
N GLY A 101 -6.88 -11.37 1.49
CA GLY A 101 -7.20 -10.96 2.85
C GLY A 101 -6.33 -11.58 3.94
N VAL A 102 -5.12 -12.05 3.62
CA VAL A 102 -4.17 -12.52 4.64
C VAL A 102 -3.85 -11.41 5.64
N SER A 103 -3.99 -11.70 6.95
CA SER A 103 -3.73 -10.72 8.01
C SER A 103 -2.26 -10.59 8.37
N LYS A 104 -1.46 -11.65 8.14
CA LYS A 104 -0.02 -11.65 8.43
C LYS A 104 0.73 -12.57 7.47
N LEU A 105 1.85 -12.08 6.96
CA LEU A 105 2.79 -12.82 6.15
C LEU A 105 4.10 -13.03 6.91
N VAL A 106 4.54 -14.27 7.02
CA VAL A 106 5.80 -14.65 7.67
C VAL A 106 6.67 -15.37 6.66
N ILE A 107 7.75 -14.74 6.24
CA ILE A 107 8.70 -15.34 5.31
C ILE A 107 9.80 -16.04 6.11
N VAL A 108 10.00 -17.32 5.87
CA VAL A 108 10.98 -18.14 6.60
C VAL A 108 11.99 -18.76 5.64
N PRO A 109 13.28 -18.82 6.00
CA PRO A 109 14.23 -19.65 5.28
C PRO A 109 13.86 -21.11 5.51
N ALA A 110 13.93 -21.94 4.45
CA ALA A 110 13.74 -23.38 4.56
C ALA A 110 15.05 -24.09 4.19
N GLU A 111 15.21 -25.31 4.66
CA GLU A 111 16.43 -26.10 4.46
C GLU A 111 16.86 -26.18 2.99
N ARG A 112 15.88 -26.31 2.09
CA ARG A 112 16.10 -26.38 0.64
C ARG A 112 15.89 -25.06 -0.09
N SER A 113 15.85 -23.93 0.61
CA SER A 113 15.77 -22.61 -0.02
C SER A 113 17.05 -22.32 -0.78
N VAL A 114 16.94 -22.13 -2.08
CA VAL A 114 18.07 -21.78 -2.97
C VAL A 114 18.61 -20.38 -2.64
N THR A 115 17.72 -19.49 -2.19
CA THR A 115 18.08 -18.10 -1.86
C THR A 115 18.50 -18.01 -0.39
N LYS A 116 19.77 -17.63 -0.17
CA LYS A 116 20.28 -17.25 1.16
C LYS A 116 20.35 -15.73 1.24
N LEU A 117 19.80 -15.16 2.29
CA LEU A 117 19.83 -13.72 2.54
C LEU A 117 20.75 -13.43 3.72
N ASP A 118 21.79 -12.63 3.48
CA ASP A 118 22.49 -11.93 4.54
C ASP A 118 21.67 -10.73 5.05
N ALA A 119 22.08 -10.12 6.16
CA ALA A 119 21.33 -9.04 6.81
C ALA A 119 21.09 -7.84 5.86
N LYS A 120 22.09 -7.44 5.07
CA LYS A 120 21.97 -6.31 4.13
C LYS A 120 21.01 -6.60 2.97
N ARG A 121 21.06 -7.82 2.45
CA ARG A 121 20.12 -8.25 1.40
C ARG A 121 18.72 -8.41 1.94
N LEU A 122 18.55 -8.88 3.18
CA LEU A 122 17.25 -9.01 3.84
C LEU A 122 16.58 -7.63 3.98
N GLU A 123 17.28 -6.61 4.44
CA GLU A 123 16.73 -5.26 4.58
C GLU A 123 16.20 -4.71 3.24
N LYS A 124 16.99 -4.84 2.17
CA LYS A 124 16.57 -4.46 0.82
C LYS A 124 15.33 -5.24 0.36
N ARG A 125 15.30 -6.55 0.64
CA ARG A 125 14.17 -7.40 0.29
C ARG A 125 12.91 -7.05 1.06
N LEU A 126 13.01 -6.78 2.36
CA LEU A 126 11.88 -6.34 3.17
C LEU A 126 11.26 -5.05 2.65
N SER A 127 12.07 -4.09 2.21
CA SER A 127 11.58 -2.87 1.57
C SER A 127 10.82 -3.17 0.27
N GLN A 128 11.33 -4.06 -0.59
CA GLN A 128 10.66 -4.48 -1.82
C GLN A 128 9.33 -5.19 -1.53
N TRP A 129 9.31 -6.14 -0.59
CA TRP A 129 8.10 -6.87 -0.20
C TRP A 129 7.02 -5.95 0.38
N LYS A 130 7.41 -4.98 1.21
CA LYS A 130 6.48 -3.95 1.70
C LYS A 130 5.87 -3.15 0.56
N ASN A 131 6.66 -2.78 -0.45
CA ASN A 131 6.15 -2.08 -1.62
C ASN A 131 5.16 -2.93 -2.43
N THR A 132 5.45 -4.23 -2.62
CA THR A 132 4.53 -5.15 -3.31
C THR A 132 3.20 -5.27 -2.56
N VAL A 133 3.24 -5.47 -1.24
CA VAL A 133 2.04 -5.53 -0.40
C VAL A 133 1.26 -4.21 -0.45
N GLN A 134 1.94 -3.06 -0.33
CA GLN A 134 1.30 -1.75 -0.41
C GLN A 134 0.59 -1.55 -1.75
N SER A 135 1.27 -1.86 -2.87
CA SER A 135 0.65 -1.75 -4.20
C SER A 135 -0.55 -2.67 -4.37
N ALA A 136 -0.50 -3.88 -3.80
CA ALA A 136 -1.63 -4.79 -3.80
C ALA A 136 -2.81 -4.22 -2.98
N CYS A 137 -2.56 -3.62 -1.80
CA CYS A 137 -3.59 -2.95 -1.00
C CYS A 137 -4.24 -1.77 -1.75
N GLU A 138 -3.44 -0.96 -2.44
CA GLU A 138 -3.94 0.15 -3.27
C GLU A 138 -4.88 -0.35 -4.37
N GLN A 139 -4.55 -1.49 -4.99
CA GLN A 139 -5.32 -2.08 -6.07
C GLN A 139 -6.58 -2.81 -5.59
N CYS A 140 -6.50 -3.61 -4.52
CA CYS A 140 -7.61 -4.45 -4.05
C CYS A 140 -8.52 -3.76 -3.01
N ALA A 141 -8.29 -2.49 -2.70
CA ALA A 141 -9.06 -1.68 -1.76
C ALA A 141 -8.97 -2.15 -0.29
N ARG A 142 -7.81 -2.65 0.10
CA ARG A 142 -7.50 -3.08 1.48
C ARG A 142 -6.76 -2.02 2.26
#